data_e255b641e3d6d7321c48b529d452b0d4
#
_entry.id   e255b641e3d6d7321c48b529d452b0d4
#
_cell.length_a   1.000
_cell.length_b   1.000
_cell.length_c   1.000
_cell.angle_alpha   90.00
_cell.angle_beta   90.00
_cell.angle_gamma   90.00
#
_symmetry.space_group_name_H-M   'P 1'
#
loop_
_entity.id
_entity.type
_entity.pdbx_description
1 polymer ?
#
loop_
_entity_poly.entity_id
_entity_poly.type
_entity_poly.pdbx_seq_one_letter_code
_entity_poly.pdbx_strand_id
1 'polypeptide(L)'
;MKKLLYLIFPIILIGCDDGDIITNDFDFEDASVEACDPTLVSGSVYNYVFYKNENTNFESLVLQFATPEDVLNLEGDYGPFPITPNGPNTFEYRKFNAAPGSNYYCNSIPPSFPSVTEVYTAMAGGIYITTEPRTDDDNDGIPATAEGAVFIDGVIDPISSQDSDGDGIPDYLDIDDDGDNVPTAQEGVVLNTDGSVNIAASRDTDGDGIPDYLDTDDDGDGVLTINEDTNRDLDPTNDIAIGSSVPNYRDFSVSASANPIIVQYREHSIQRITQLRISITNLSLQNELEEIVFETYPFGDFLKEAIELSCTPPFTGSGGCIFQ
;
A
#
# COMPACT_ATOMS: atom_id res chain seq x y z
N MET A 1 -73.49 54.40 31.61
CA MET A 1 -73.13 53.00 31.39
C MET A 1 -72.40 52.93 30.08
N LYS A 2 -71.04 52.84 30.17
CA LYS A 2 -70.15 52.70 28.99
C LYS A 2 -69.95 51.21 28.72
N LYS A 3 -70.36 50.73 27.58
CA LYS A 3 -70.13 49.37 27.13
C LYS A 3 -68.70 49.33 26.47
N LEU A 4 -67.81 48.60 27.07
CA LEU A 4 -66.47 48.33 26.54
C LEU A 4 -66.53 47.12 25.58
N LEU A 5 -66.28 47.38 24.31
CA LEU A 5 -66.29 46.37 23.26
C LEU A 5 -64.84 45.78 23.16
N TYR A 6 -64.66 44.54 23.59
CA TYR A 6 -63.40 43.83 23.41
C TYR A 6 -63.37 43.28 21.98
N LEU A 7 -62.43 43.80 21.21
CA LEU A 7 -62.06 43.29 19.88
C LEU A 7 -61.06 42.14 20.09
N ILE A 8 -61.50 40.90 19.92
CA ILE A 8 -60.65 39.73 19.93
C ILE A 8 -60.01 39.61 18.54
N PHE A 9 -58.73 39.89 18.47
CA PHE A 9 -57.91 39.69 17.25
C PHE A 9 -57.44 38.24 17.24
N PRO A 10 -57.77 37.41 16.23
CA PRO A 10 -57.24 36.08 16.15
C PRO A 10 -55.70 36.17 15.77
N ILE A 11 -54.82 35.75 16.69
CA ILE A 11 -53.41 35.53 16.39
C ILE A 11 -53.36 34.27 15.52
N ILE A 12 -53.14 34.46 14.23
CA ILE A 12 -52.75 33.40 13.32
C ILE A 12 -51.29 33.09 13.64
N LEU A 13 -51.05 32.01 14.36
CA LEU A 13 -49.73 31.39 14.46
C LEU A 13 -49.40 30.81 13.08
N ILE A 14 -48.61 31.54 12.32
CA ILE A 14 -47.89 30.96 11.18
C ILE A 14 -46.81 30.09 11.80
N GLY A 15 -47.06 28.79 11.90
CA GLY A 15 -46.03 27.82 12.18
C GLY A 15 -45.01 27.93 11.03
N CYS A 16 -43.83 28.38 11.30
CA CYS A 16 -42.70 28.00 10.46
C CYS A 16 -42.59 26.48 10.55
N ASP A 17 -42.89 25.82 9.45
CA ASP A 17 -42.46 24.46 9.25
C ASP A 17 -40.93 24.55 9.22
N ASP A 18 -40.28 24.21 10.34
CA ASP A 18 -38.87 23.98 10.36
C ASP A 18 -38.70 22.76 9.47
N GLY A 19 -38.33 23.01 8.19
CA GLY A 19 -38.00 21.95 7.28
C GLY A 19 -37.01 21.06 7.98
N ASP A 20 -37.36 19.81 8.17
CA ASP A 20 -36.45 18.79 8.66
C ASP A 20 -35.19 18.89 7.78
N ILE A 21 -34.09 19.29 8.40
CA ILE A 21 -32.77 19.15 7.74
C ILE A 21 -32.58 17.64 7.65
N ILE A 22 -32.96 17.07 6.51
CA ILE A 22 -32.59 15.70 6.18
C ILE A 22 -31.09 15.76 5.95
N THR A 23 -30.32 15.46 7.00
CA THR A 23 -28.92 15.13 6.84
C THR A 23 -28.92 13.78 6.15
N ASN A 24 -28.74 13.76 4.84
CA ASN A 24 -28.37 12.54 4.14
C ASN A 24 -26.97 12.19 4.64
N ASP A 25 -26.94 11.32 5.62
CA ASP A 25 -25.72 10.78 6.16
C ASP A 25 -25.27 9.68 5.19
N PHE A 26 -24.27 9.98 4.37
CA PHE A 26 -23.63 8.98 3.53
C PHE A 26 -22.72 8.16 4.43
N ASP A 27 -23.31 7.17 5.10
CA ASP A 27 -22.59 6.28 6.00
C ASP A 27 -21.86 5.19 5.20
N PHE A 28 -20.60 5.47 4.89
CA PHE A 28 -19.65 4.55 4.26
C PHE A 28 -18.39 4.35 5.11
N GLU A 29 -18.47 4.62 6.42
CA GLU A 29 -17.31 4.52 7.30
C GLU A 29 -16.79 3.08 7.36
N ASP A 30 -17.70 2.10 7.39
CA ASP A 30 -17.36 0.68 7.44
C ASP A 30 -17.10 0.05 6.05
N ALA A 31 -17.34 0.78 4.96
CA ALA A 31 -17.16 0.26 3.61
C ALA A 31 -15.70 0.47 3.14
N SER A 32 -15.03 -0.60 2.77
CA SER A 32 -13.69 -0.55 2.18
C SER A 32 -13.70 0.14 0.82
N VAL A 33 -12.61 0.84 0.50
CA VAL A 33 -12.37 1.32 -0.86
C VAL A 33 -11.88 0.15 -1.69
N GLU A 34 -12.52 -0.05 -2.83
CA GLU A 34 -12.13 -1.02 -3.85
C GLU A 34 -11.76 -0.29 -5.14
N ALA A 35 -10.94 -0.90 -5.99
CA ALA A 35 -10.51 -0.34 -7.26
C ALA A 35 -10.68 -1.34 -8.40
N CYS A 36 -10.92 -0.81 -9.59
CA CYS A 36 -10.77 -1.58 -10.83
C CYS A 36 -9.34 -1.47 -11.35
N ASP A 37 -8.89 -2.46 -12.10
CA ASP A 37 -7.62 -2.35 -12.82
C ASP A 37 -7.63 -1.11 -13.71
N PRO A 38 -6.58 -0.27 -13.64
CA PRO A 38 -6.53 0.96 -14.43
C PRO A 38 -6.50 0.64 -15.92
N THR A 39 -7.27 1.38 -16.70
CA THR A 39 -7.32 1.22 -18.16
C THR A 39 -6.63 2.38 -18.84
N LEU A 40 -5.78 2.09 -19.85
CA LEU A 40 -5.20 3.13 -20.71
C LEU A 40 -6.25 3.66 -21.68
N VAL A 41 -6.55 4.96 -21.59
CA VAL A 41 -7.57 5.61 -22.43
C VAL A 41 -6.96 6.16 -23.72
N SER A 42 -5.75 6.74 -23.64
CA SER A 42 -5.00 7.16 -24.82
C SER A 42 -3.51 7.31 -24.48
N GLY A 43 -2.67 6.55 -25.16
CA GLY A 43 -1.23 6.65 -25.10
C GLY A 43 -0.64 6.40 -23.70
N SER A 44 -0.65 7.39 -22.84
CA SER A 44 -0.10 7.34 -21.48
C SER A 44 -1.08 7.89 -20.43
N VAL A 45 -2.38 7.96 -20.73
CA VAL A 45 -3.39 8.42 -19.76
C VAL A 45 -4.13 7.22 -19.18
N TYR A 46 -4.04 7.06 -17.87
CA TYR A 46 -4.76 6.04 -17.12
C TYR A 46 -6.15 6.55 -16.73
N ASN A 47 -7.14 5.67 -16.76
CA ASN A 47 -8.44 5.89 -16.17
C ASN A 47 -8.55 5.02 -14.92
N TYR A 48 -8.74 5.67 -13.79
CA TYR A 48 -8.89 5.04 -12.47
C TYR A 48 -10.35 5.03 -12.07
N VAL A 49 -10.80 3.92 -11.50
CA VAL A 49 -12.13 3.78 -10.93
C VAL A 49 -11.99 3.20 -9.53
N PHE A 50 -12.39 3.99 -8.52
CA PHE A 50 -12.50 3.58 -7.13
C PHE A 50 -13.96 3.56 -6.71
N TYR A 51 -14.35 2.62 -5.88
CA TYR A 51 -15.71 2.55 -5.40
C TYR A 51 -15.79 2.01 -3.97
N LYS A 52 -16.91 2.32 -3.31
CA LYS A 52 -17.30 1.75 -2.02
C LYS A 52 -18.71 1.21 -2.15
N ASN A 53 -18.95 0.00 -1.64
CA ASN A 53 -20.27 -0.60 -1.61
C ASN A 53 -20.73 -0.78 -0.16
N GLU A 54 -21.88 -0.19 0.18
CA GLU A 54 -22.60 -0.48 1.41
C GLU A 54 -23.76 -1.43 1.07
N ASN A 55 -23.60 -2.71 1.48
CA ASN A 55 -24.49 -3.78 1.04
C ASN A 55 -25.79 -3.89 1.85
N THR A 56 -25.85 -3.26 3.03
CA THR A 56 -27.04 -3.31 3.89
C THR A 56 -28.15 -2.43 3.33
N ASN A 57 -27.80 -1.23 2.87
CA ASN A 57 -28.71 -0.24 2.30
C ASN A 57 -28.71 -0.25 0.77
N PHE A 58 -27.86 -1.07 0.14
CA PHE A 58 -27.68 -1.15 -1.31
C PHE A 58 -27.21 0.18 -1.93
N GLU A 59 -26.24 0.79 -1.30
CA GLU A 59 -25.68 2.08 -1.67
C GLU A 59 -24.25 1.94 -2.16
N SER A 60 -23.81 2.84 -3.01
CA SER A 60 -22.42 2.88 -3.47
C SER A 60 -21.97 4.30 -3.72
N LEU A 61 -20.66 4.50 -3.51
CA LEU A 61 -19.92 5.64 -4.01
C LEU A 61 -19.02 5.17 -5.15
N VAL A 62 -18.95 5.91 -6.23
CA VAL A 62 -18.02 5.65 -7.32
C VAL A 62 -17.29 6.92 -7.70
N LEU A 63 -15.96 6.83 -7.73
CA LEU A 63 -15.03 7.88 -8.14
C LEU A 63 -14.31 7.43 -9.40
N GLN A 64 -14.34 8.25 -10.44
CA GLN A 64 -13.59 8.01 -11.67
C GLN A 64 -12.80 9.26 -12.05
N PHE A 65 -11.54 9.09 -12.43
CA PHE A 65 -10.73 10.18 -12.96
C PHE A 65 -9.67 9.64 -13.92
N ALA A 66 -9.15 10.55 -14.76
CA ALA A 66 -8.12 10.23 -15.74
C ALA A 66 -6.90 11.13 -15.55
N THR A 67 -5.71 10.54 -15.53
CA THR A 67 -4.43 11.24 -15.39
C THR A 67 -3.31 10.47 -16.10
N PRO A 68 -2.25 11.15 -16.60
CA PRO A 68 -1.05 10.47 -17.06
C PRO A 68 -0.16 9.94 -15.91
N GLU A 69 -0.44 10.33 -14.68
CA GLU A 69 0.33 9.98 -13.51
C GLU A 69 -0.04 8.58 -13.01
N ASP A 70 0.95 7.79 -12.63
CA ASP A 70 0.74 6.47 -12.04
C ASP A 70 0.53 6.59 -10.54
N VAL A 71 -0.68 6.98 -10.16
CA VAL A 71 -1.05 7.21 -8.76
C VAL A 71 -1.12 5.94 -7.91
N LEU A 72 -1.08 4.76 -8.52
CA LEU A 72 -1.12 3.49 -7.80
C LEU A 72 0.27 2.99 -7.38
N ASN A 73 1.29 3.33 -8.16
CA ASN A 73 2.61 2.72 -8.00
C ASN A 73 3.69 3.72 -7.59
N LEU A 74 3.47 5.01 -7.85
CA LEU A 74 4.44 6.04 -7.52
C LEU A 74 3.99 6.82 -6.28
N GLU A 75 4.91 6.98 -5.34
CA GLU A 75 4.73 7.81 -4.17
C GLU A 75 4.55 9.28 -4.56
N GLY A 76 3.65 9.97 -3.88
CA GLY A 76 3.44 11.40 -4.10
C GLY A 76 2.05 11.90 -3.76
N ASP A 77 1.94 13.23 -3.82
CA ASP A 77 0.69 13.97 -3.71
C ASP A 77 0.20 14.36 -5.09
N TYR A 78 -0.98 13.91 -5.45
CA TYR A 78 -1.57 14.09 -6.77
C TYR A 78 -2.85 14.90 -6.71
N GLY A 79 -3.07 15.71 -7.72
CA GLY A 79 -4.27 16.55 -7.86
C GLY A 79 -4.00 18.04 -7.59
N PRO A 80 -5.07 18.88 -7.49
CA PRO A 80 -6.46 18.46 -7.65
C PRO A 80 -6.81 18.01 -9.07
N PHE A 81 -7.50 16.88 -9.20
CA PHE A 81 -8.15 16.51 -10.45
C PHE A 81 -9.57 17.08 -10.43
N PRO A 82 -9.89 18.10 -11.23
CA PRO A 82 -11.16 18.81 -11.12
C PRO A 82 -12.34 17.96 -11.61
N ILE A 83 -13.39 17.90 -10.81
CA ILE A 83 -14.69 17.40 -11.22
C ILE A 83 -15.49 18.55 -11.84
N THR A 84 -15.99 18.33 -13.05
CA THR A 84 -16.83 19.29 -13.76
C THR A 84 -18.00 18.57 -14.43
N PRO A 85 -19.16 19.22 -14.60
CA PRO A 85 -20.28 18.62 -15.30
C PRO A 85 -19.86 18.12 -16.70
N ASN A 86 -20.14 16.86 -17.01
CA ASN A 86 -19.75 16.19 -18.25
C ASN A 86 -18.24 16.10 -18.53
N GLY A 87 -17.40 16.31 -17.51
CA GLY A 87 -15.97 16.12 -17.59
C GLY A 87 -15.57 14.63 -17.51
N PRO A 88 -14.28 14.31 -17.69
CA PRO A 88 -13.76 12.94 -17.57
C PRO A 88 -13.70 12.45 -16.12
N ASN A 89 -13.66 13.39 -15.16
CA ASN A 89 -13.57 13.07 -13.74
C ASN A 89 -14.97 13.19 -13.14
N THR A 90 -15.44 12.12 -12.50
CA THR A 90 -16.79 12.02 -11.95
C THR A 90 -16.75 11.45 -10.54
N PHE A 91 -17.72 11.88 -9.75
CA PHE A 91 -18.04 11.24 -8.48
C PHE A 91 -19.55 11.13 -8.37
N GLU A 92 -20.04 9.94 -8.01
CA GLU A 92 -21.46 9.68 -7.89
C GLU A 92 -21.75 8.87 -6.63
N TYR A 93 -22.86 9.22 -5.96
CA TYR A 93 -23.55 8.34 -5.04
C TYR A 93 -24.71 7.67 -5.77
N ARG A 94 -24.86 6.37 -5.60
CA ARG A 94 -25.90 5.57 -6.21
C ARG A 94 -26.61 4.69 -5.19
N LYS A 95 -27.93 4.62 -5.30
CA LYS A 95 -28.77 3.67 -4.58
C LYS A 95 -29.32 2.65 -5.54
N PHE A 96 -29.41 1.40 -5.09
CA PHE A 96 -29.82 0.28 -5.91
C PHE A 96 -31.03 -0.44 -5.32
N ASN A 97 -31.67 -1.29 -6.13
CA ASN A 97 -32.74 -2.17 -5.68
C ASN A 97 -32.24 -3.50 -5.08
N ALA A 98 -30.95 -3.78 -5.12
CA ALA A 98 -30.26 -4.89 -4.50
C ALA A 98 -28.75 -4.58 -4.41
N ALA A 99 -27.97 -5.32 -3.62
CA ALA A 99 -26.54 -5.10 -3.47
C ALA A 99 -25.80 -5.21 -4.81
N PRO A 100 -25.01 -4.19 -5.22
CA PRO A 100 -24.14 -4.30 -6.37
C PRO A 100 -22.98 -5.29 -6.07
N GLY A 101 -22.65 -6.15 -7.05
CA GLY A 101 -21.51 -7.04 -6.93
C GLY A 101 -20.18 -6.26 -7.04
N SER A 102 -19.10 -6.87 -6.56
CA SER A 102 -17.74 -6.28 -6.59
C SER A 102 -17.30 -5.84 -8.00
N ASN A 103 -17.76 -6.49 -9.04
CA ASN A 103 -17.40 -6.17 -10.43
C ASN A 103 -18.36 -5.20 -11.12
N TYR A 104 -19.33 -4.62 -10.41
CA TYR A 104 -20.34 -3.75 -11.04
C TYR A 104 -19.72 -2.60 -11.83
N TYR A 105 -18.70 -1.97 -11.26
CA TYR A 105 -18.01 -0.80 -11.83
C TYR A 105 -16.83 -1.15 -12.75
N CYS A 106 -16.29 -2.37 -12.63
CA CYS A 106 -15.11 -2.77 -13.39
C CYS A 106 -15.43 -3.33 -14.79
N ASN A 107 -16.70 -3.51 -15.11
CA ASN A 107 -17.11 -3.93 -16.44
C ASN A 107 -17.27 -2.73 -17.38
N SER A 108 -16.78 -2.84 -18.60
CA SER A 108 -16.94 -1.80 -19.64
C SER A 108 -18.42 -1.50 -19.97
N ILE A 109 -19.30 -2.46 -19.71
CA ILE A 109 -20.77 -2.30 -19.77
C ILE A 109 -21.30 -2.74 -18.41
N PRO A 110 -21.89 -1.84 -17.62
CA PRO A 110 -22.47 -2.21 -16.35
C PRO A 110 -23.53 -3.31 -16.49
N PRO A 111 -23.63 -4.25 -15.54
CA PRO A 111 -24.68 -5.24 -15.53
C PRO A 111 -26.07 -4.59 -15.53
N SER A 112 -27.04 -5.25 -16.15
CA SER A 112 -28.44 -4.78 -16.16
C SER A 112 -29.14 -4.93 -14.80
N PHE A 113 -28.56 -5.66 -13.87
CA PHE A 113 -29.01 -5.87 -12.51
C PHE A 113 -27.80 -5.87 -11.55
N PRO A 114 -27.90 -5.23 -10.38
CA PRO A 114 -29.03 -4.45 -9.85
C PRO A 114 -29.28 -3.16 -10.62
N SER A 115 -30.51 -2.65 -10.52
CA SER A 115 -30.88 -1.39 -11.15
C SER A 115 -30.70 -0.22 -10.20
N VAL A 116 -30.16 0.88 -10.71
CA VAL A 116 -30.07 2.14 -9.97
C VAL A 116 -31.46 2.72 -9.76
N THR A 117 -31.77 3.09 -8.52
CA THR A 117 -33.07 3.71 -8.12
C THR A 117 -32.93 5.19 -7.87
N GLU A 118 -31.73 5.63 -7.47
CA GLU A 118 -31.43 7.03 -7.19
C GLU A 118 -29.96 7.30 -7.51
N VAL A 119 -29.65 8.50 -8.00
CA VAL A 119 -28.28 8.93 -8.27
C VAL A 119 -28.09 10.41 -7.91
N TYR A 120 -26.97 10.70 -7.23
CA TYR A 120 -26.43 12.04 -7.08
C TYR A 120 -25.13 12.12 -7.84
N THR A 121 -24.99 13.12 -8.68
CA THR A 121 -23.80 13.33 -9.49
C THR A 121 -23.06 14.56 -8.99
N ALA A 122 -21.74 14.47 -8.91
CA ALA A 122 -20.93 15.63 -8.54
C ALA A 122 -20.90 16.66 -9.67
N MET A 123 -21.24 17.89 -9.30
CA MET A 123 -21.21 19.05 -10.20
C MET A 123 -19.92 19.85 -10.05
N ALA A 124 -19.23 19.70 -8.93
CA ALA A 124 -17.95 20.34 -8.64
C ALA A 124 -17.18 19.51 -7.61
N GLY A 125 -15.85 19.68 -7.59
CA GLY A 125 -14.95 19.09 -6.61
C GLY A 125 -13.52 19.05 -7.13
N GLY A 126 -12.57 18.83 -6.23
CA GLY A 126 -11.18 18.54 -6.55
C GLY A 126 -10.76 17.24 -5.89
N ILE A 127 -10.36 16.25 -6.68
CA ILE A 127 -9.89 14.95 -6.18
C ILE A 127 -8.41 15.09 -5.83
N TYR A 128 -8.05 14.68 -4.62
CA TYR A 128 -6.67 14.59 -4.15
C TYR A 128 -6.36 13.16 -3.76
N ILE A 129 -5.17 12.72 -4.10
CA ILE A 129 -4.66 11.40 -3.77
C ILE A 129 -3.26 11.57 -3.20
N THR A 130 -3.03 11.03 -2.02
CA THR A 130 -1.70 10.86 -1.46
C THR A 130 -1.39 9.37 -1.51
N THR A 131 -0.34 9.01 -2.22
CA THR A 131 0.17 7.64 -2.29
C THR A 131 1.42 7.54 -1.45
N GLU A 132 1.37 6.69 -0.46
CA GLU A 132 2.46 6.42 0.48
C GLU A 132 2.83 4.93 0.44
N PRO A 133 4.11 4.55 0.48
CA PRO A 133 4.49 3.18 0.81
C PRO A 133 4.01 2.90 2.23
N ARG A 134 3.31 1.80 2.46
CA ARG A 134 2.80 1.51 3.79
C ARG A 134 3.71 0.62 4.60
N THR A 135 4.15 -0.43 4.03
CA THR A 135 5.20 -1.31 4.52
C THR A 135 5.76 -1.97 3.29
N ASP A 136 6.88 -1.56 2.89
CA ASP A 136 7.70 -2.42 2.11
C ASP A 136 8.32 -3.37 3.12
N ASP A 137 8.26 -4.64 2.84
CA ASP A 137 8.77 -5.71 3.66
C ASP A 137 9.23 -6.77 2.64
N ASP A 138 10.42 -7.29 2.80
CA ASP A 138 10.92 -8.37 1.96
C ASP A 138 10.27 -9.71 2.30
N ASN A 139 9.50 -9.71 3.41
CA ASN A 139 8.76 -10.85 3.92
C ASN A 139 9.66 -12.00 4.41
N ASP A 140 10.83 -11.67 4.93
CA ASP A 140 11.76 -12.61 5.56
C ASP A 140 11.31 -13.07 6.94
N GLY A 141 10.35 -12.33 7.55
CA GLY A 141 9.74 -12.59 8.85
C GLY A 141 10.27 -11.70 9.97
N ILE A 142 11.17 -10.76 9.68
CA ILE A 142 11.64 -9.72 10.59
C ILE A 142 10.83 -8.44 10.32
N PRO A 143 10.26 -7.78 11.34
CA PRO A 143 9.56 -6.53 11.10
C PRO A 143 10.52 -5.40 10.70
N ALA A 144 10.20 -4.58 9.72
CA ALA A 144 11.00 -3.46 9.24
C ALA A 144 11.59 -2.56 10.35
N THR A 145 10.84 -2.37 11.46
CA THR A 145 11.35 -1.62 12.63
C THR A 145 12.48 -2.33 13.37
N ALA A 146 12.61 -3.65 13.22
CA ALA A 146 13.66 -4.44 13.85
C ALA A 146 14.91 -4.52 12.97
N GLU A 147 14.77 -4.20 11.69
CA GLU A 147 15.82 -4.12 10.67
C GLU A 147 16.32 -2.69 10.44
N GLY A 148 16.07 -1.81 11.38
CA GLY A 148 16.61 -0.45 11.34
C GLY A 148 15.90 0.51 10.40
N ALA A 149 14.65 0.22 10.01
CA ALA A 149 13.84 1.17 9.25
C ALA A 149 13.67 2.48 10.01
N VAL A 150 13.99 3.60 9.36
CA VAL A 150 13.89 4.95 9.90
C VAL A 150 12.61 5.61 9.41
N PHE A 151 11.83 6.18 10.35
CA PHE A 151 10.58 6.86 10.03
C PHE A 151 10.78 8.38 10.11
N ILE A 152 10.45 9.09 9.02
CA ILE A 152 10.40 10.55 8.97
C ILE A 152 8.94 10.94 8.75
N ASP A 153 8.38 11.71 9.69
CA ASP A 153 6.96 12.13 9.68
C ASP A 153 5.95 10.96 9.55
N GLY A 154 6.34 9.78 10.02
CA GLY A 154 5.51 8.57 9.98
C GLY A 154 5.63 7.72 8.71
N VAL A 155 6.48 8.11 7.80
CA VAL A 155 6.82 7.37 6.56
C VAL A 155 8.23 6.81 6.70
N ILE A 156 8.46 5.60 6.18
CA ILE A 156 9.81 5.01 6.14
C ILE A 156 10.67 5.79 5.14
N ASP A 157 11.85 6.22 5.60
CA ASP A 157 12.87 6.81 4.75
C ASP A 157 13.94 5.77 4.38
N PRO A 158 13.92 5.23 3.17
CA PRO A 158 14.86 4.19 2.77
C PRO A 158 16.32 4.67 2.77
N ILE A 159 16.56 5.97 2.53
CA ILE A 159 17.93 6.52 2.46
C ILE A 159 18.61 6.57 3.85
N SER A 160 17.81 6.76 4.90
CA SER A 160 18.31 6.84 6.28
C SER A 160 18.19 5.52 7.03
N SER A 161 17.54 4.52 6.45
CA SER A 161 17.40 3.19 7.02
C SER A 161 18.70 2.41 6.94
N GLN A 162 18.83 1.36 7.73
CA GLN A 162 20.00 0.49 7.74
C GLN A 162 20.12 -0.22 6.38
N ASP A 163 21.38 -0.34 5.90
CA ASP A 163 21.80 -1.03 4.68
C ASP A 163 23.12 -1.69 5.06
N SER A 164 23.06 -2.97 5.45
CA SER A 164 24.15 -3.64 6.15
C SER A 164 25.28 -4.04 5.22
N ASP A 165 24.99 -4.48 3.99
CA ASP A 165 25.98 -4.83 2.99
C ASP A 165 26.41 -3.65 2.10
N GLY A 166 25.64 -2.56 2.11
CA GLY A 166 25.91 -1.33 1.36
C GLY A 166 25.60 -1.43 -0.13
N ASP A 167 24.69 -2.28 -0.54
CA ASP A 167 24.32 -2.52 -1.93
C ASP A 167 23.28 -1.51 -2.45
N GLY A 168 22.64 -0.75 -1.54
CA GLY A 168 21.64 0.28 -1.80
C GLY A 168 20.21 -0.20 -1.63
N ILE A 169 19.98 -1.42 -1.17
CA ILE A 169 18.70 -1.92 -0.66
C ILE A 169 18.79 -1.87 0.86
N PRO A 170 17.90 -1.16 1.56
CA PRO A 170 17.91 -1.19 3.02
C PRO A 170 17.45 -2.55 3.56
N ASP A 171 17.98 -3.00 4.70
CA ASP A 171 17.73 -4.31 5.29
C ASP A 171 16.24 -4.69 5.33
N TYR A 172 15.36 -3.76 5.68
CA TYR A 172 13.90 -4.01 5.74
C TYR A 172 13.25 -4.34 4.38
N LEU A 173 14.00 -4.25 3.29
CA LEU A 173 13.58 -4.56 1.91
C LEU A 173 14.50 -5.59 1.28
N ASP A 174 15.58 -5.95 1.98
CA ASP A 174 16.57 -6.88 1.49
C ASP A 174 16.29 -8.29 2.04
N ILE A 175 16.16 -9.26 1.17
CA ILE A 175 16.00 -10.66 1.58
C ILE A 175 17.30 -11.31 2.04
N ASP A 176 18.43 -10.58 1.95
CA ASP A 176 19.79 -11.06 2.15
C ASP A 176 20.65 -9.90 2.69
N ASP A 177 20.46 -9.58 4.00
CA ASP A 177 20.94 -8.35 4.65
C ASP A 177 22.46 -8.13 4.59
N ASP A 178 23.26 -9.19 4.54
CA ASP A 178 24.72 -9.12 4.46
C ASP A 178 25.28 -9.44 3.07
N GLY A 179 24.41 -9.79 2.10
CA GLY A 179 24.78 -9.96 0.70
C GLY A 179 25.63 -11.19 0.42
N ASP A 180 25.45 -12.25 1.17
CA ASP A 180 26.25 -13.48 1.05
C ASP A 180 25.59 -14.59 0.22
N ASN A 181 24.39 -14.36 -0.33
CA ASN A 181 23.51 -15.27 -1.06
C ASN A 181 22.77 -16.31 -0.20
N VAL A 182 22.82 -16.21 1.11
CA VAL A 182 21.93 -16.95 2.02
C VAL A 182 20.83 -16.02 2.49
N PRO A 183 19.55 -16.27 2.20
CA PRO A 183 18.49 -15.38 2.65
C PRO A 183 18.44 -15.26 4.18
N THR A 184 18.28 -14.04 4.70
CA THR A 184 18.15 -13.69 6.12
C THR A 184 17.17 -14.61 6.87
N ALA A 185 16.02 -14.93 6.22
CA ALA A 185 15.05 -15.89 6.76
C ALA A 185 15.60 -17.30 7.04
N GLN A 186 16.71 -17.69 6.42
CA GLN A 186 17.34 -19.01 6.57
C GLN A 186 18.52 -19.02 7.57
N GLU A 187 18.88 -17.87 8.10
CA GLU A 187 20.04 -17.68 8.95
C GLU A 187 19.74 -17.70 10.45
N GLY A 188 18.54 -18.12 10.78
CA GLY A 188 18.18 -18.46 12.16
C GLY A 188 18.00 -17.26 13.08
N VAL A 189 17.47 -16.17 12.55
CA VAL A 189 17.06 -14.99 13.32
C VAL A 189 16.01 -15.37 14.35
N VAL A 190 16.16 -14.86 15.56
CA VAL A 190 15.22 -15.07 16.66
C VAL A 190 14.67 -13.73 17.11
N LEU A 191 13.32 -13.61 17.15
CA LEU A 191 12.66 -12.41 17.63
C LEU A 191 12.27 -12.53 19.11
N ASN A 192 12.35 -11.42 19.82
CA ASN A 192 11.74 -11.23 21.13
C ASN A 192 10.21 -11.14 21.01
N THR A 193 9.51 -11.23 22.14
CA THR A 193 8.05 -11.09 22.18
C THR A 193 7.53 -9.71 21.81
N ASP A 194 8.39 -8.70 21.76
CA ASP A 194 8.08 -7.33 21.33
C ASP A 194 8.39 -7.08 19.85
N GLY A 195 8.84 -8.09 19.12
CA GLY A 195 9.17 -8.02 17.69
C GLY A 195 10.61 -7.56 17.41
N SER A 196 11.39 -7.16 18.40
CA SER A 196 12.81 -6.84 18.20
C SER A 196 13.65 -8.08 17.99
N VAL A 197 14.77 -7.97 17.24
CA VAL A 197 15.70 -9.09 17.07
C VAL A 197 16.41 -9.42 18.38
N ASN A 198 16.49 -10.70 18.71
CA ASN A 198 17.26 -11.24 19.84
C ASN A 198 18.62 -11.72 19.34
N ILE A 199 19.56 -10.78 19.20
CA ILE A 199 20.94 -11.06 18.73
C ILE A 199 21.57 -12.26 19.47
N ALA A 200 21.43 -12.31 20.79
CA ALA A 200 22.07 -13.37 21.60
C ALA A 200 21.46 -14.77 21.43
N ALA A 201 20.27 -14.86 20.85
CA ALA A 201 19.56 -16.11 20.60
C ALA A 201 19.51 -16.44 19.09
N SER A 202 19.78 -15.49 18.22
CA SER A 202 19.96 -15.71 16.80
C SER A 202 21.20 -16.54 16.55
N ARG A 203 21.25 -17.20 15.42
CA ARG A 203 22.39 -18.05 15.06
C ARG A 203 23.65 -17.18 14.87
N ASP A 204 24.75 -17.64 15.43
CA ASP A 204 26.09 -17.07 15.37
C ASP A 204 27.01 -18.30 15.29
N THR A 205 27.36 -18.70 14.07
CA THR A 205 27.95 -20.00 13.78
C THR A 205 29.40 -20.07 14.25
N ASP A 206 30.17 -18.99 14.12
CA ASP A 206 31.59 -18.95 14.54
C ASP A 206 31.77 -18.42 15.97
N GLY A 207 30.73 -17.77 16.54
CA GLY A 207 30.71 -17.30 17.92
C GLY A 207 31.47 -15.99 18.13
N ASP A 208 31.63 -15.17 17.12
CA ASP A 208 32.34 -13.89 17.19
C ASP A 208 31.47 -12.75 17.73
N GLY A 209 30.14 -12.94 17.76
CA GLY A 209 29.13 -12.02 18.29
C GLY A 209 28.39 -11.24 17.22
N ILE A 210 28.69 -11.48 15.94
CA ILE A 210 27.86 -11.06 14.79
C ILE A 210 26.96 -12.26 14.45
N PRO A 211 25.64 -12.10 14.39
CA PRO A 211 24.78 -13.22 13.97
C PRO A 211 24.90 -13.46 12.47
N ASP A 212 24.71 -14.71 12.04
CA ASP A 212 24.89 -15.14 10.65
C ASP A 212 24.25 -14.18 9.65
N TYR A 213 23.03 -13.71 9.87
CA TYR A 213 22.30 -12.82 8.96
C TYR A 213 22.92 -11.41 8.76
N LEU A 214 24.01 -11.11 9.43
CA LEU A 214 24.79 -9.86 9.29
C LEU A 214 26.28 -10.16 9.12
N ASP A 215 26.66 -11.43 8.91
CA ASP A 215 28.04 -11.88 8.82
C ASP A 215 28.31 -12.53 7.46
N THR A 216 29.14 -11.92 6.67
CA THR A 216 29.51 -12.41 5.33
C THR A 216 30.42 -13.64 5.32
N ASP A 217 30.89 -14.13 6.51
CA ASP A 217 31.78 -15.31 6.70
C ASP A 217 31.29 -16.08 7.93
N ASP A 218 30.11 -16.70 7.83
CA ASP A 218 29.35 -17.29 8.94
C ASP A 218 30.12 -18.21 9.85
N ASP A 219 31.04 -19.02 9.31
CA ASP A 219 31.80 -19.97 10.10
C ASP A 219 33.20 -19.48 10.45
N GLY A 220 33.60 -18.29 9.97
CA GLY A 220 34.84 -17.63 10.33
C GLY A 220 36.10 -18.35 9.84
N ASP A 221 36.04 -19.17 8.75
CA ASP A 221 37.17 -19.92 8.24
C ASP A 221 38.06 -19.11 7.27
N GLY A 222 37.57 -17.89 6.88
CA GLY A 222 38.24 -16.94 6.00
C GLY A 222 37.87 -17.09 4.53
N VAL A 223 36.90 -17.91 4.19
CA VAL A 223 36.24 -17.97 2.90
C VAL A 223 34.84 -17.35 3.09
N LEU A 224 34.52 -16.26 2.40
CA LEU A 224 33.22 -15.66 2.49
C LEU A 224 32.12 -16.67 2.08
N THR A 225 31.02 -16.68 2.78
CA THR A 225 29.84 -17.55 2.56
C THR A 225 29.41 -17.58 1.10
N ILE A 226 29.32 -16.43 0.42
CA ILE A 226 29.04 -16.33 -1.02
C ILE A 226 30.01 -17.16 -1.90
N ASN A 227 31.22 -17.35 -1.47
CA ASN A 227 32.22 -18.10 -2.19
C ASN A 227 32.28 -19.58 -1.85
N GLU A 228 31.49 -20.02 -0.89
CA GLU A 228 31.35 -21.43 -0.54
C GLU A 228 30.27 -22.15 -1.37
N ASP A 229 29.60 -21.41 -2.24
CA ASP A 229 28.80 -21.95 -3.35
C ASP A 229 29.74 -22.59 -4.40
N THR A 230 30.11 -23.82 -4.17
CA THR A 230 31.08 -24.54 -5.01
C THR A 230 30.50 -25.01 -6.33
N ASN A 231 29.18 -25.18 -6.41
CA ASN A 231 28.47 -25.56 -7.62
C ASN A 231 28.07 -24.34 -8.49
N ARG A 232 28.12 -23.13 -7.90
CA ARG A 232 27.89 -21.82 -8.56
C ARG A 232 26.45 -21.63 -9.04
N ASP A 233 25.50 -22.07 -8.26
CA ASP A 233 24.07 -21.86 -8.54
C ASP A 233 23.46 -20.67 -7.78
N LEU A 234 24.31 -19.90 -7.06
CA LEU A 234 23.98 -18.76 -6.20
C LEU A 234 23.17 -19.18 -4.95
N ASP A 235 23.45 -20.38 -4.45
CA ASP A 235 22.80 -20.93 -3.27
C ASP A 235 23.80 -21.71 -2.39
N PRO A 236 24.59 -21.04 -1.53
CA PRO A 236 25.55 -21.70 -0.64
C PRO A 236 24.92 -22.75 0.27
N THR A 237 23.60 -22.65 0.52
CA THR A 237 22.92 -23.53 1.48
C THR A 237 22.86 -25.00 1.05
N ASN A 238 23.02 -25.26 -0.24
CA ASN A 238 22.97 -26.62 -0.79
C ASN A 238 24.35 -27.26 -1.00
N ASP A 239 25.44 -26.51 -0.81
CA ASP A 239 26.80 -27.00 -0.95
C ASP A 239 27.29 -27.69 0.31
N ILE A 240 27.40 -29.00 0.26
CA ILE A 240 27.74 -29.85 1.41
C ILE A 240 28.89 -30.75 1.05
N ALA A 241 29.94 -30.71 1.85
CA ALA A 241 31.12 -31.58 1.66
C ALA A 241 30.76 -33.07 1.78
N ILE A 242 31.44 -33.91 1.03
CA ILE A 242 31.19 -35.35 1.03
C ILE A 242 31.37 -35.94 2.45
N GLY A 243 30.26 -36.45 2.99
CA GLY A 243 30.23 -37.04 4.33
C GLY A 243 29.84 -36.10 5.45
N SER A 244 29.68 -34.82 5.18
CA SER A 244 29.06 -33.85 6.06
C SER A 244 27.52 -33.89 5.99
N SER A 245 26.86 -33.32 6.95
CA SER A 245 25.45 -33.01 6.96
C SER A 245 25.19 -31.51 7.18
N VAL A 246 26.23 -30.73 7.22
CA VAL A 246 26.22 -29.28 7.43
C VAL A 246 26.69 -28.64 6.12
N PRO A 247 26.05 -27.58 5.64
CA PRO A 247 26.52 -26.78 4.52
C PRO A 247 27.93 -26.26 4.76
N ASN A 248 28.71 -26.08 3.69
CA ASN A 248 30.10 -25.64 3.79
C ASN A 248 30.22 -24.33 4.55
N TYR A 249 29.39 -23.36 4.23
CA TYR A 249 29.35 -22.02 4.84
C TYR A 249 29.09 -22.00 6.36
N ARG A 250 28.88 -23.15 6.96
CA ARG A 250 28.66 -23.35 8.40
C ARG A 250 29.57 -24.42 9.00
N ASP A 251 30.55 -24.85 8.25
CA ASP A 251 31.49 -25.91 8.69
C ASP A 251 32.93 -25.38 8.60
N PHE A 252 33.40 -24.70 9.61
CA PHE A 252 34.79 -24.17 9.74
C PHE A 252 35.89 -25.14 9.30
N SER A 253 35.60 -26.42 9.23
CA SER A 253 36.59 -27.41 8.78
C SER A 253 36.65 -27.56 7.26
N VAL A 254 35.81 -26.87 6.52
CA VAL A 254 35.64 -26.97 5.06
C VAL A 254 35.87 -25.62 4.41
N SER A 255 37.11 -25.27 4.12
CA SER A 255 37.45 -24.02 3.42
C SER A 255 37.42 -24.22 1.90
N ALA A 256 36.32 -24.73 1.37
CA ALA A 256 36.12 -24.97 -0.05
C ALA A 256 35.57 -23.73 -0.74
N SER A 257 36.36 -23.08 -1.57
CA SER A 257 36.00 -21.87 -2.28
C SER A 257 35.70 -22.09 -3.75
N ALA A 258 34.66 -21.42 -4.25
CA ALA A 258 34.37 -21.33 -5.69
C ALA A 258 35.58 -20.74 -6.46
N ASN A 259 35.84 -21.26 -7.64
CA ASN A 259 36.95 -20.76 -8.49
C ASN A 259 36.50 -20.63 -9.96
N PRO A 260 36.45 -19.42 -10.52
CA PRO A 260 36.73 -18.11 -9.88
C PRO A 260 35.72 -17.77 -8.78
N ILE A 261 36.09 -16.84 -7.91
CA ILE A 261 35.21 -16.34 -6.83
C ILE A 261 33.88 -15.84 -7.41
N ILE A 262 32.81 -15.94 -6.63
CA ILE A 262 31.48 -15.44 -7.00
C ILE A 262 31.42 -13.95 -6.72
N VAL A 263 30.84 -13.21 -7.67
CA VAL A 263 30.60 -11.76 -7.58
C VAL A 263 29.19 -11.42 -8.04
N GLN A 264 28.35 -12.45 -8.12
CA GLN A 264 26.96 -12.34 -8.54
C GLN A 264 26.07 -12.59 -7.33
N TYR A 265 25.08 -11.74 -7.18
CA TYR A 265 24.08 -11.85 -6.15
C TYR A 265 22.82 -12.53 -6.69
N ARG A 266 22.04 -13.10 -5.81
CA ARG A 266 20.70 -13.62 -6.14
C ARG A 266 19.79 -12.49 -6.56
N GLU A 267 18.76 -12.84 -7.30
CA GLU A 267 17.66 -11.93 -7.58
C GLU A 267 16.82 -11.79 -6.31
N HIS A 268 16.62 -10.55 -5.85
CA HIS A 268 15.77 -10.23 -4.72
C HIS A 268 14.34 -9.93 -5.20
N SER A 269 13.35 -10.33 -4.45
CA SER A 269 11.97 -9.95 -4.70
C SER A 269 11.44 -9.16 -3.51
N ILE A 270 11.00 -7.95 -3.79
CA ILE A 270 10.45 -7.05 -2.79
C ILE A 270 8.94 -6.96 -3.00
N GLN A 271 8.19 -7.11 -1.94
CA GLN A 271 6.75 -6.88 -1.96
C GLN A 271 6.46 -5.43 -1.54
N ARG A 272 6.02 -4.64 -2.51
CA ARG A 272 5.61 -3.26 -2.25
C ARG A 272 4.11 -3.15 -2.09
N ILE A 273 3.67 -2.72 -0.91
CA ILE A 273 2.28 -2.37 -0.62
C ILE A 273 2.16 -0.84 -0.59
N THR A 274 1.35 -0.28 -1.46
CA THR A 274 1.07 1.16 -1.42
C THR A 274 -0.31 1.42 -0.83
N GLN A 275 -0.39 2.45 0.01
CA GLN A 275 -1.63 2.99 0.52
C GLN A 275 -1.95 4.30 -0.18
N LEU A 276 -3.13 4.37 -0.78
CA LEU A 276 -3.66 5.61 -1.33
C LEU A 276 -4.67 6.19 -0.35
N ARG A 277 -4.47 7.43 0.04
CA ARG A 277 -5.47 8.21 0.77
C ARG A 277 -6.19 9.13 -0.21
N ILE A 278 -7.50 8.96 -0.33
CA ILE A 278 -8.33 9.65 -1.33
C ILE A 278 -9.26 10.63 -0.64
N SER A 279 -9.26 11.87 -1.07
CA SER A 279 -10.17 12.90 -0.59
C SER A 279 -10.69 13.78 -1.71
N ILE A 280 -11.85 14.40 -1.51
CA ILE A 280 -12.45 15.31 -2.46
C ILE A 280 -12.79 16.61 -1.72
N THR A 281 -12.27 17.74 -2.20
CA THR A 281 -12.55 19.05 -1.61
C THR A 281 -13.60 19.79 -2.41
N ASN A 282 -14.36 20.67 -1.74
CA ASN A 282 -15.42 21.49 -2.34
C ASN A 282 -16.40 20.65 -3.20
N LEU A 283 -16.77 19.48 -2.69
CA LEU A 283 -17.65 18.55 -3.38
C LEU A 283 -19.08 19.08 -3.33
N SER A 284 -19.73 19.22 -4.49
CA SER A 284 -21.16 19.49 -4.63
C SER A 284 -21.81 18.33 -5.39
N LEU A 285 -22.69 17.60 -4.70
CA LEU A 285 -23.50 16.50 -5.23
C LEU A 285 -24.91 16.97 -5.48
N GLN A 286 -25.48 16.65 -6.62
CA GLN A 286 -26.85 17.05 -6.98
C GLN A 286 -27.64 15.88 -7.55
N ASN A 287 -28.93 15.86 -7.22
CA ASN A 287 -29.97 15.15 -7.95
C ASN A 287 -31.02 16.18 -8.46
N GLU A 288 -32.19 15.71 -8.93
CA GLU A 288 -33.23 16.59 -9.44
C GLU A 288 -33.91 17.48 -8.34
N LEU A 289 -33.75 17.14 -7.06
CA LEU A 289 -34.50 17.71 -5.95
C LEU A 289 -33.62 18.50 -4.97
N GLU A 290 -32.36 18.10 -4.80
CA GLU A 290 -31.50 18.65 -3.74
C GLU A 290 -30.03 18.70 -4.12
N GLU A 291 -29.28 19.54 -3.40
CA GLU A 291 -27.85 19.69 -3.49
C GLU A 291 -27.22 19.44 -2.10
N ILE A 292 -26.15 18.66 -2.05
CA ILE A 292 -25.40 18.35 -0.85
C ILE A 292 -23.95 18.80 -1.07
N VAL A 293 -23.43 19.59 -0.13
CA VAL A 293 -22.10 20.19 -0.24
C VAL A 293 -21.22 19.74 0.92
N PHE A 294 -19.99 19.31 0.58
CA PHE A 294 -18.93 19.00 1.55
C PHE A 294 -17.74 19.91 1.29
N GLU A 295 -17.21 20.52 2.34
CA GLU A 295 -15.92 21.24 2.26
C GLU A 295 -14.78 20.25 1.94
N THR A 296 -14.74 19.14 2.66
CA THR A 296 -13.86 18.02 2.41
C THR A 296 -14.61 16.72 2.66
N TYR A 297 -14.60 15.83 1.69
CA TYR A 297 -15.15 14.49 1.82
C TYR A 297 -13.99 13.48 1.80
N PRO A 298 -13.75 12.75 2.91
CA PRO A 298 -12.77 11.67 2.94
C PRO A 298 -13.37 10.47 2.22
N PHE A 299 -12.92 10.21 0.99
CA PHE A 299 -13.39 9.03 0.27
C PHE A 299 -12.91 7.75 0.94
N GLY A 300 -11.68 7.77 1.46
CA GLY A 300 -11.10 6.69 2.26
C GLY A 300 -9.74 6.24 1.75
N ASP A 301 -9.23 5.20 2.38
CA ASP A 301 -7.93 4.62 2.09
C ASP A 301 -8.09 3.36 1.23
N PHE A 302 -7.27 3.24 0.19
CA PHE A 302 -7.15 2.05 -0.65
C PHE A 302 -5.78 1.43 -0.44
N LEU A 303 -5.76 0.14 -0.09
CA LEU A 303 -4.53 -0.65 -0.04
C LEU A 303 -4.41 -1.40 -1.35
N LYS A 304 -3.38 -1.07 -2.13
CA LYS A 304 -3.04 -1.85 -3.30
C LYS A 304 -2.35 -3.12 -2.85
N GLU A 305 -2.77 -4.25 -3.40
CA GLU A 305 -2.08 -5.54 -3.20
C GLU A 305 -0.61 -5.41 -3.62
N ALA A 306 0.25 -6.15 -2.92
CA ALA A 306 1.68 -6.14 -3.14
C ALA A 306 2.03 -6.33 -4.62
N ILE A 307 2.92 -5.47 -5.11
CA ILE A 307 3.61 -5.70 -6.37
C ILE A 307 4.91 -6.40 -6.00
N GLU A 308 5.17 -7.52 -6.63
CA GLU A 308 6.48 -8.14 -6.56
C GLU A 308 7.42 -7.39 -7.53
N LEU A 309 8.45 -6.78 -6.99
CA LEU A 309 9.52 -6.12 -7.74
C LEU A 309 10.75 -7.01 -7.65
N SER A 310 11.26 -7.45 -8.79
CA SER A 310 12.53 -8.18 -8.86
C SER A 310 13.69 -7.22 -9.05
N CYS A 311 14.73 -7.38 -8.25
CA CYS A 311 15.98 -6.64 -8.40
C CYS A 311 17.18 -7.52 -8.14
N THR A 312 18.32 -7.17 -8.71
CA THR A 312 19.59 -7.89 -8.50
C THR A 312 20.65 -6.89 -8.05
N PRO A 313 21.28 -7.08 -6.86
CA PRO A 313 22.40 -6.26 -6.40
C PRO A 313 23.65 -6.37 -7.30
N PRO A 314 24.63 -5.43 -7.20
CA PRO A 314 24.53 -4.15 -6.50
C PRO A 314 23.81 -3.09 -7.32
N PHE A 315 23.08 -2.20 -6.65
CA PHE A 315 22.38 -1.10 -7.31
C PHE A 315 23.32 0.02 -7.70
N THR A 316 23.75 0.04 -8.93
CA THR A 316 24.48 1.17 -9.52
C THR A 316 23.64 1.92 -10.53
N GLY A 317 22.57 2.57 -10.07
CA GLY A 317 21.83 3.59 -10.80
C GLY A 317 20.78 3.12 -11.83
N SER A 318 19.63 3.71 -11.79
CA SER A 318 18.56 3.88 -12.82
C SER A 318 17.88 2.65 -13.43
N GLY A 319 17.99 1.49 -12.88
CA GLY A 319 17.27 0.33 -13.43
C GLY A 319 17.07 -0.74 -12.38
N GLY A 320 15.91 -0.77 -11.74
CA GLY A 320 15.62 -1.81 -10.79
C GLY A 320 14.72 -1.34 -9.67
N CYS A 321 14.94 -1.72 -8.47
CA CYS A 321 14.20 -1.27 -7.30
C CYS A 321 14.42 0.24 -7.12
N ILE A 322 13.46 1.04 -7.55
CA ILE A 322 13.54 2.50 -7.46
C ILE A 322 12.97 2.90 -6.12
N PHE A 323 13.85 3.20 -5.17
CA PHE A 323 13.54 3.99 -3.98
C PHE A 323 13.89 5.46 -4.31
N GLN A 324 13.07 6.13 -5.12
CA GLN A 324 13.18 7.56 -5.38
C GLN A 324 11.86 8.23 -5.10
#